data_a3f319c06b18ce4ba8e0bfe89f41c05f
#
_entry.id   a3f319c06b18ce4ba8e0bfe89f41c05f
#
_cell.length_a   1.000
_cell.length_b   1.000
_cell.length_c   1.000
_cell.angle_alpha   90.00
_cell.angle_beta   90.00
_cell.angle_gamma   90.00
#
_symmetry.space_group_name_H-M   'P 1'
#
loop_
_entity.id
_entity.type
_entity.pdbx_description
1 polymer ?
#
loop_
_entity_poly.entity_id
_entity_poly.type
_entity_poly.pdbx_seq_one_letter_code
_entity_poly.pdbx_strand_id
1 'polypeptide(L)'
;MKRVLLLDGYNLLYRARSGFAKGDHPIIFNFFRSLRPLVEKFNPDVAYFVLEGRPKARLAQDQNYKAQRVYHDRDDFNRQRNKIIEIMRESFPITVARHEDYECDDVIMNLATDRHKDDKCFIVSSDTDFIQVLQNDCDVSLYNPVRKKFIDPPEFDYVSWKALRGDAADNIPGFKGIGDKTANKLMYSPDLLTEFLNKERHQEKFDHNVKMIRVHDMDEDMNTIQETTAKFRPDELRKQFTEYKFYAMTNDTSWKKFVDTFDCLV
;
A
#
# COMPACT_ATOMS: atom_id res chain seq x y z
N MET A 1 -12.29 -13.80 14.95
CA MET A 1 -11.70 -13.40 13.65
C MET A 1 -12.20 -12.01 13.32
N LYS A 2 -11.32 -11.03 13.35
CA LYS A 2 -11.64 -9.62 13.01
C LYS A 2 -11.51 -9.40 11.52
N ARG A 3 -12.15 -8.33 11.04
CA ARG A 3 -11.95 -7.81 9.67
C ARG A 3 -11.00 -6.63 9.76
N VAL A 4 -9.83 -6.77 9.18
CA VAL A 4 -8.76 -5.77 9.23
C VAL A 4 -8.60 -5.12 7.87
N LEU A 5 -8.66 -3.79 7.83
CA LEU A 5 -8.48 -3.01 6.60
C LEU A 5 -7.10 -2.36 6.61
N LEU A 6 -6.25 -2.74 5.68
CA LEU A 6 -4.89 -2.23 5.52
C LEU A 6 -4.83 -1.32 4.29
N LEU A 7 -4.70 -0.03 4.53
CA LEU A 7 -4.70 0.99 3.48
C LEU A 7 -3.27 1.40 3.15
N ASP A 8 -2.86 1.17 1.91
CA ASP A 8 -1.61 1.72 1.37
C ASP A 8 -1.74 3.24 1.24
N GLY A 9 -1.13 3.94 2.19
CA GLY A 9 -1.32 5.38 2.37
C GLY A 9 -0.85 6.18 1.17
N TYR A 10 0.34 5.89 0.65
CA TYR A 10 0.87 6.65 -0.49
C TYR A 10 0.15 6.32 -1.80
N ASN A 11 -0.26 5.09 -2.02
CA ASN A 11 -1.09 4.71 -3.17
C ASN A 11 -2.41 5.50 -3.19
N LEU A 12 -3.09 5.60 -2.04
CA LEU A 12 -4.33 6.36 -1.92
C LEU A 12 -4.10 7.87 -2.07
N LEU A 13 -3.01 8.43 -1.53
CA LEU A 13 -2.67 9.84 -1.65
C LEU A 13 -2.34 10.23 -3.10
N TYR A 14 -1.57 9.43 -3.83
CA TYR A 14 -1.30 9.67 -5.25
C TYR A 14 -2.55 9.53 -6.10
N ARG A 15 -3.41 8.59 -5.78
CA ARG A 15 -4.72 8.47 -6.43
C ARG A 15 -5.60 9.70 -6.19
N ALA A 16 -5.60 10.24 -4.98
CA ALA A 16 -6.34 11.46 -4.64
C ALA A 16 -5.82 12.68 -5.42
N ARG A 17 -4.50 12.76 -5.65
CA ARG A 17 -3.87 13.79 -6.51
C ARG A 17 -4.40 13.74 -7.94
N SER A 18 -4.66 12.56 -8.48
CA SER A 18 -5.15 12.36 -9.86
C SER A 18 -6.67 12.48 -9.99
N GLY A 19 -7.38 12.89 -8.93
CA GLY A 19 -8.83 13.03 -8.93
C GLY A 19 -9.32 14.31 -9.61
N PHE A 20 -10.64 14.41 -9.78
CA PHE A 20 -11.28 15.48 -10.59
C PHE A 20 -11.67 16.73 -9.79
N ALA A 21 -11.51 16.75 -8.48
CA ALA A 21 -11.86 17.91 -7.66
C ALA A 21 -11.05 19.14 -8.06
N LYS A 22 -11.67 20.32 -7.93
CA LYS A 22 -11.07 21.62 -8.18
C LYS A 22 -11.15 22.48 -6.91
N GLY A 23 -10.44 23.59 -6.89
CA GLY A 23 -10.39 24.52 -5.75
C GLY A 23 -9.06 24.43 -5.00
N ASP A 24 -9.03 24.93 -3.77
CA ASP A 24 -7.80 25.13 -3.01
C ASP A 24 -7.29 23.83 -2.33
N HIS A 25 -8.18 22.84 -2.14
CA HIS A 25 -7.89 21.60 -1.42
C HIS A 25 -8.38 20.34 -2.17
N PRO A 26 -8.08 20.18 -3.48
CA PRO A 26 -8.67 19.13 -4.30
C PRO A 26 -8.21 17.72 -3.84
N ILE A 27 -6.97 17.58 -3.38
CA ILE A 27 -6.42 16.29 -2.94
C ILE A 27 -7.06 15.84 -1.64
N ILE A 28 -7.25 16.76 -0.68
CA ILE A 28 -7.93 16.47 0.58
C ILE A 28 -9.37 16.01 0.31
N PHE A 29 -10.10 16.73 -0.54
CA PHE A 29 -11.45 16.36 -0.93
C PHE A 29 -11.52 14.96 -1.56
N ASN A 30 -10.69 14.70 -2.56
CA ASN A 30 -10.66 13.42 -3.27
C ASN A 30 -10.31 12.27 -2.34
N PHE A 31 -9.38 12.48 -1.41
CA PHE A 31 -8.95 11.48 -0.45
C PHE A 31 -10.13 11.06 0.45
N PHE A 32 -10.74 11.97 1.19
CA PHE A 32 -11.82 11.63 2.14
C PHE A 32 -13.08 11.14 1.42
N ARG A 33 -13.37 11.69 0.23
CA ARG A 33 -14.47 11.18 -0.60
C ARG A 33 -14.24 9.74 -1.05
N SER A 34 -12.98 9.33 -1.30
CA SER A 34 -12.65 7.96 -1.73
C SER A 34 -12.46 6.99 -0.57
N LEU A 35 -12.11 7.46 0.61
CA LEU A 35 -11.90 6.66 1.82
C LEU A 35 -13.20 6.05 2.33
N ARG A 36 -14.28 6.85 2.42
CA ARG A 36 -15.58 6.40 2.91
C ARG A 36 -16.11 5.12 2.23
N PRO A 37 -16.20 5.05 0.88
CA PRO A 37 -16.67 3.84 0.21
C PRO A 37 -15.80 2.59 0.45
N LEU A 38 -14.52 2.74 0.76
CA LEU A 38 -13.65 1.64 1.12
C LEU A 38 -14.01 1.09 2.50
N VAL A 39 -14.14 1.96 3.51
CA VAL A 39 -14.57 1.55 4.85
C VAL A 39 -15.96 0.93 4.82
N GLU A 40 -16.91 1.55 4.12
CA GLU A 40 -18.27 1.01 3.93
C GLU A 40 -18.27 -0.38 3.27
N LYS A 41 -17.45 -0.57 2.23
CA LYS A 41 -17.34 -1.84 1.50
C LYS A 41 -16.81 -2.97 2.37
N PHE A 42 -15.78 -2.71 3.14
CA PHE A 42 -15.09 -3.74 3.91
C PHE A 42 -15.67 -3.91 5.31
N ASN A 43 -16.36 -2.90 5.84
CA ASN A 43 -16.93 -2.87 7.19
C ASN A 43 -15.96 -3.47 8.22
N PRO A 44 -14.76 -2.87 8.40
CA PRO A 44 -13.71 -3.43 9.23
C PRO A 44 -13.95 -3.20 10.72
N ASP A 45 -13.43 -4.13 11.54
CA ASP A 45 -13.34 -3.96 13.00
C ASP A 45 -12.11 -3.12 13.37
N VAL A 46 -11.08 -3.14 12.52
CA VAL A 46 -9.81 -2.39 12.69
C VAL A 46 -9.34 -1.90 11.33
N ALA A 47 -8.85 -0.68 11.28
CA ALA A 47 -8.29 -0.11 10.05
C ALA A 47 -6.95 0.57 10.29
N TYR A 48 -6.03 0.36 9.36
CA TYR A 48 -4.71 1.00 9.34
C TYR A 48 -4.55 1.84 8.08
N PHE A 49 -3.98 3.02 8.24
CA PHE A 49 -3.49 3.87 7.17
C PHE A 49 -1.97 3.91 7.28
N VAL A 50 -1.28 3.12 6.44
CA VAL A 50 0.15 2.88 6.57
C VAL A 50 0.91 3.85 5.70
N LEU A 51 1.93 4.48 6.30
CA LEU A 51 2.77 5.49 5.66
C LEU A 51 4.15 4.92 5.34
N GLU A 52 4.78 5.52 4.35
CA GLU A 52 6.12 5.18 3.87
C GLU A 52 7.19 5.53 4.90
N GLY A 53 8.14 4.60 5.11
CA GLY A 53 9.40 4.85 5.76
C GLY A 53 10.56 4.84 4.76
N ARG A 54 11.79 4.70 5.23
CA ARG A 54 12.98 4.62 4.39
C ARG A 54 13.44 3.16 4.27
N PRO A 55 13.57 2.60 3.07
CA PRO A 55 13.96 1.19 2.88
C PRO A 55 15.45 0.95 3.21
N LYS A 56 15.81 1.01 4.49
CA LYS A 56 17.20 1.00 4.96
C LYS A 56 17.93 -0.28 4.55
N ALA A 57 17.29 -1.42 4.67
CA ALA A 57 17.89 -2.70 4.30
C ALA A 57 18.13 -2.80 2.78
N ARG A 58 17.14 -2.39 1.94
CA ARG A 58 17.28 -2.39 0.48
C ARG A 58 18.36 -1.40 0.02
N LEU A 59 18.41 -0.20 0.60
CA LEU A 59 19.43 0.80 0.30
C LEU A 59 20.85 0.39 0.73
N ALA A 60 20.97 -0.43 1.78
CA ALA A 60 22.25 -1.02 2.18
C ALA A 60 22.73 -2.10 1.20
N GLN A 61 21.81 -2.81 0.53
CA GLN A 61 22.12 -3.81 -0.48
C GLN A 61 22.39 -3.19 -1.86
N ASP A 62 21.62 -2.18 -2.26
CA ASP A 62 21.79 -1.44 -3.51
C ASP A 62 21.42 0.03 -3.33
N GLN A 63 22.41 0.90 -3.39
CA GLN A 63 22.23 2.36 -3.28
C GLN A 63 21.45 2.96 -4.47
N ASN A 64 21.33 2.22 -5.58
CA ASN A 64 20.56 2.64 -6.74
C ASN A 64 19.08 2.29 -6.63
N TYR A 65 18.64 1.58 -5.60
CA TYR A 65 17.25 1.26 -5.36
C TYR A 65 16.40 2.53 -5.38
N LYS A 66 15.40 2.58 -6.26
CA LYS A 66 14.51 3.75 -6.48
C LYS A 66 15.22 5.08 -6.84
N ALA A 67 16.52 5.06 -7.20
CA ALA A 67 17.30 6.28 -7.44
C ALA A 67 16.82 7.09 -8.66
N GLN A 68 16.17 6.47 -9.64
CA GLN A 68 15.63 7.14 -10.84
C GLN A 68 14.33 7.91 -10.55
N ARG A 69 13.75 7.81 -9.36
CA ARG A 69 12.52 8.53 -9.01
C ARG A 69 12.78 10.03 -8.94
N VAL A 70 12.36 10.75 -9.98
CA VAL A 70 12.47 12.22 -10.03
C VAL A 70 11.29 12.84 -9.28
N TYR A 71 11.61 13.64 -8.28
CA TYR A 71 10.64 14.40 -7.50
C TYR A 71 10.55 15.82 -8.06
N HIS A 72 9.65 16.04 -9.03
CA HIS A 72 9.31 17.39 -9.50
C HIS A 72 8.62 18.19 -8.38
N ASP A 73 8.53 19.50 -8.55
CA ASP A 73 7.85 20.41 -7.62
C ASP A 73 6.52 19.82 -7.13
N ARG A 74 6.42 19.57 -5.84
CA ARG A 74 5.32 18.89 -5.17
C ARG A 74 4.80 19.67 -3.97
N ASP A 75 5.09 20.96 -3.87
CA ASP A 75 4.79 21.74 -2.67
C ASP A 75 3.32 21.70 -2.31
N ASP A 76 2.43 21.88 -3.28
CA ASP A 76 1.00 21.77 -3.05
C ASP A 76 0.57 20.33 -2.67
N PHE A 77 1.10 19.32 -3.36
CA PHE A 77 0.84 17.93 -2.99
C PHE A 77 1.33 17.62 -1.58
N ASN A 78 2.54 18.03 -1.25
CA ASN A 78 3.14 17.80 0.08
C ASN A 78 2.34 18.50 1.18
N ARG A 79 1.91 19.75 0.94
CA ARG A 79 1.06 20.51 1.86
C ARG A 79 -0.27 19.78 2.13
N GLN A 80 -0.98 19.38 1.09
CA GLN A 80 -2.26 18.70 1.22
C GLN A 80 -2.11 17.28 1.80
N ARG A 81 -1.09 16.53 1.41
CA ARG A 81 -0.74 15.22 1.99
C ARG A 81 -0.51 15.33 3.50
N ASN A 82 0.33 16.29 3.92
CA ASN A 82 0.63 16.48 5.34
C ASN A 82 -0.64 16.82 6.12
N LYS A 83 -1.53 17.63 5.53
CA LYS A 83 -2.82 17.95 6.15
C LYS A 83 -3.75 16.75 6.23
N ILE A 84 -3.77 15.87 5.24
CA ILE A 84 -4.52 14.60 5.32
C ILE A 84 -4.01 13.74 6.47
N ILE A 85 -2.68 13.58 6.58
CA ILE A 85 -2.06 12.77 7.66
C ILE A 85 -2.38 13.36 9.03
N GLU A 86 -2.32 14.69 9.18
CA GLU A 86 -2.71 15.40 10.41
C GLU A 86 -4.17 15.11 10.77
N ILE A 87 -5.09 15.30 9.83
CA ILE A 87 -6.54 15.03 10.05
C ILE A 87 -6.77 13.57 10.44
N MET A 88 -6.09 12.63 9.77
CA MET A 88 -6.20 11.20 10.11
C MET A 88 -5.73 10.91 11.53
N ARG A 89 -4.61 11.51 11.97
CA ARG A 89 -4.04 11.32 13.31
C ARG A 89 -4.85 11.97 14.42
N GLU A 90 -5.60 13.02 14.13
CA GLU A 90 -6.28 13.82 15.14
C GLU A 90 -7.77 13.53 15.26
N SER A 91 -8.40 13.05 14.19
CA SER A 91 -9.86 13.06 14.11
C SER A 91 -10.49 11.77 13.57
N PHE A 92 -9.69 10.79 13.10
CA PHE A 92 -10.22 9.53 12.56
C PHE A 92 -9.89 8.33 13.44
N PRO A 93 -10.82 7.36 13.59
CA PRO A 93 -10.62 6.13 14.34
C PRO A 93 -9.88 5.07 13.49
N ILE A 94 -8.95 5.51 12.64
CA ILE A 94 -8.10 4.68 11.80
C ILE A 94 -6.67 4.84 12.32
N THR A 95 -5.99 3.75 12.60
CA THR A 95 -4.61 3.78 13.07
C THR A 95 -3.69 4.24 11.95
N VAL A 96 -3.04 5.38 12.13
CA VAL A 96 -1.94 5.81 11.26
C VAL A 96 -0.68 5.13 11.73
N ALA A 97 -0.13 4.23 10.89
CA ALA A 97 1.04 3.42 11.18
C ALA A 97 2.21 3.79 10.26
N ARG A 98 3.43 3.78 10.80
CA ARG A 98 4.66 3.99 10.04
C ARG A 98 5.83 3.36 10.77
N HIS A 99 6.72 2.73 10.03
CA HIS A 99 8.06 2.39 10.55
C HIS A 99 9.12 3.26 9.87
N GLU A 100 10.16 3.67 10.61
CA GLU A 100 11.16 4.60 10.08
C GLU A 100 12.05 3.96 9.01
N ASP A 101 12.42 2.70 9.19
CA ASP A 101 13.40 1.96 8.40
C ASP A 101 12.79 1.02 7.33
N TYR A 102 11.43 0.88 7.27
CA TYR A 102 10.72 -0.01 6.36
C TYR A 102 9.78 0.74 5.44
N GLU A 103 9.52 0.18 4.28
CA GLU A 103 8.52 0.69 3.34
C GLU A 103 7.09 0.36 3.81
N CYS A 104 6.12 1.07 3.24
CA CYS A 104 4.70 0.85 3.53
C CYS A 104 4.27 -0.60 3.28
N ASP A 105 4.75 -1.21 2.19
CA ASP A 105 4.43 -2.58 1.82
C ASP A 105 5.02 -3.61 2.79
N ASP A 106 6.25 -3.41 3.29
CA ASP A 106 6.82 -4.26 4.34
C ASP A 106 5.93 -4.22 5.59
N VAL A 107 5.55 -3.02 6.06
CA VAL A 107 4.70 -2.86 7.25
C VAL A 107 3.32 -3.48 7.03
N ILE A 108 2.67 -3.25 5.90
CA ILE A 108 1.34 -3.79 5.61
C ILE A 108 1.36 -5.33 5.59
N MET A 109 2.35 -5.91 4.92
CA MET A 109 2.41 -7.37 4.80
C MET A 109 2.71 -8.05 6.14
N ASN A 110 3.62 -7.49 6.95
CA ASN A 110 3.88 -8.01 8.30
C ASN A 110 2.68 -7.79 9.25
N LEU A 111 1.95 -6.69 9.15
CA LEU A 111 0.68 -6.53 9.87
C LEU A 111 -0.31 -7.64 9.51
N ALA A 112 -0.42 -8.01 8.23
CA ALA A 112 -1.35 -9.02 7.77
C ALA A 112 -0.92 -10.46 8.14
N THR A 113 0.38 -10.78 8.05
CA THR A 113 0.88 -12.16 8.16
C THR A 113 1.41 -12.54 9.54
N ASP A 114 1.70 -11.55 10.38
CA ASP A 114 2.15 -11.78 11.77
C ASP A 114 1.11 -11.26 12.77
N ARG A 115 0.90 -9.95 12.89
CA ARG A 115 0.00 -9.38 13.92
C ARG A 115 -1.46 -9.82 13.77
N HIS A 116 -1.95 -9.93 12.55
CA HIS A 116 -3.33 -10.29 12.21
C HIS A 116 -3.44 -11.61 11.45
N LYS A 117 -2.50 -12.53 11.65
CA LYS A 117 -2.45 -13.83 10.96
C LYS A 117 -3.72 -14.68 11.12
N ASP A 118 -4.42 -14.54 12.24
CA ASP A 118 -5.66 -15.25 12.54
C ASP A 118 -6.93 -14.45 12.19
N ASP A 119 -6.76 -13.28 11.57
CA ASP A 119 -7.84 -12.37 11.19
C ASP A 119 -8.02 -12.35 9.66
N LYS A 120 -9.14 -11.78 9.21
CA LYS A 120 -9.39 -11.55 7.78
C LYS A 120 -8.87 -10.19 7.35
N CYS A 121 -7.79 -10.16 6.59
CA CYS A 121 -7.13 -8.94 6.15
C CYS A 121 -7.53 -8.53 4.72
N PHE A 122 -7.85 -7.24 4.55
CA PHE A 122 -8.11 -6.62 3.26
C PHE A 122 -7.07 -5.53 2.99
N ILE A 123 -6.15 -5.80 2.07
CA ILE A 123 -5.17 -4.81 1.61
C ILE A 123 -5.80 -4.00 0.46
N VAL A 124 -5.75 -2.68 0.56
CA VAL A 124 -6.22 -1.77 -0.48
C VAL A 124 -5.03 -1.05 -1.11
N SER A 125 -4.61 -1.54 -2.27
CA SER A 125 -3.54 -0.95 -3.07
C SER A 125 -3.72 -1.30 -4.55
N SER A 126 -3.18 -0.46 -5.43
CA SER A 126 -2.98 -0.80 -6.86
C SER A 126 -1.61 -1.39 -7.14
N ASP A 127 -0.74 -1.44 -6.13
CA ASP A 127 0.58 -2.03 -6.25
C ASP A 127 0.49 -3.55 -6.35
N THR A 128 1.23 -4.10 -7.30
CA THR A 128 1.24 -5.55 -7.56
C THR A 128 2.21 -6.31 -6.65
N ASP A 129 3.06 -5.61 -5.89
CA ASP A 129 3.98 -6.25 -4.96
C ASP A 129 3.27 -6.95 -3.82
N PHE A 130 2.07 -6.49 -3.48
CA PHE A 130 1.19 -7.19 -2.54
C PHE A 130 0.69 -8.56 -3.02
N ILE A 131 0.90 -8.94 -4.29
CA ILE A 131 0.54 -10.29 -4.77
C ILE A 131 1.32 -11.36 -4.01
N GLN A 132 2.55 -11.08 -3.59
CA GLN A 132 3.36 -12.06 -2.85
C GLN A 132 2.74 -12.47 -1.52
N VAL A 133 1.96 -11.60 -0.85
CA VAL A 133 1.29 -11.97 0.41
C VAL A 133 0.10 -12.89 0.19
N LEU A 134 -0.53 -12.88 -1.01
CA LEU A 134 -1.65 -13.75 -1.33
C LEU A 134 -1.23 -15.22 -1.51
N GLN A 135 0.07 -15.49 -1.54
CA GLN A 135 0.65 -16.83 -1.68
C GLN A 135 1.02 -17.46 -0.32
N ASN A 136 0.70 -16.77 0.78
CA ASN A 136 0.86 -17.27 2.14
C ASN A 136 -0.43 -17.92 2.65
N ASP A 137 -0.35 -18.68 3.74
CA ASP A 137 -1.50 -19.42 4.34
C ASP A 137 -2.45 -18.51 5.15
N CYS A 138 -2.28 -17.19 5.13
CA CYS A 138 -3.12 -16.23 5.84
C CYS A 138 -4.36 -15.83 5.02
N ASP A 139 -5.49 -15.51 5.69
CA ASP A 139 -6.71 -15.01 5.02
C ASP A 139 -6.55 -13.53 4.61
N VAL A 140 -5.78 -13.33 3.55
CA VAL A 140 -5.48 -12.00 3.00
C VAL A 140 -6.11 -11.84 1.62
N SER A 141 -6.74 -10.70 1.38
CA SER A 141 -7.31 -10.32 0.07
C SER A 141 -6.73 -8.98 -0.38
N LEU A 142 -6.26 -8.89 -1.62
CA LEU A 142 -5.80 -7.65 -2.24
C LEU A 142 -6.91 -7.02 -3.10
N TYR A 143 -7.32 -5.82 -2.77
CA TYR A 143 -8.29 -5.04 -3.54
C TYR A 143 -7.63 -3.88 -4.27
N ASN A 144 -7.73 -3.89 -5.61
CA ASN A 144 -7.26 -2.78 -6.43
C ASN A 144 -8.35 -1.69 -6.52
N PRO A 145 -8.16 -0.51 -5.88
CA PRO A 145 -9.18 0.53 -5.83
C PRO A 145 -9.37 1.26 -7.16
N VAL A 146 -8.42 1.15 -8.10
CA VAL A 146 -8.51 1.73 -9.45
C VAL A 146 -9.39 0.85 -10.34
N ARG A 147 -9.09 -0.46 -10.36
CA ARG A 147 -9.85 -1.45 -11.14
C ARG A 147 -11.14 -1.89 -10.45
N LYS A 148 -11.33 -1.53 -9.18
CA LYS A 148 -12.46 -1.89 -8.32
C LYS A 148 -12.71 -3.41 -8.24
N LYS A 149 -11.65 -4.19 -8.19
CA LYS A 149 -11.71 -5.65 -8.12
C LYS A 149 -10.63 -6.23 -7.21
N PHE A 150 -10.88 -7.42 -6.72
CA PHE A 150 -9.86 -8.23 -6.07
C PHE A 150 -8.86 -8.74 -7.11
N ILE A 151 -7.65 -9.00 -6.64
CA ILE A 151 -6.55 -9.55 -7.44
C ILE A 151 -6.34 -10.98 -6.97
N ASP A 152 -6.30 -11.90 -7.91
CA ASP A 152 -5.97 -13.29 -7.66
C ASP A 152 -4.46 -13.50 -7.86
N PRO A 153 -3.79 -14.30 -7.00
CA PRO A 153 -2.38 -14.63 -7.19
C PRO A 153 -2.20 -15.55 -8.40
N PRO A 154 -1.04 -15.49 -9.09
CA PRO A 154 -0.69 -16.49 -10.08
C PRO A 154 -0.39 -17.85 -9.42
N GLU A 155 -0.39 -18.93 -10.21
CA GLU A 155 -0.05 -20.28 -9.75
C GLU A 155 1.48 -20.49 -9.53
N PHE A 156 2.29 -19.53 -9.94
CA PHE A 156 3.75 -19.55 -9.77
C PHE A 156 4.18 -18.54 -8.70
N ASP A 157 5.39 -18.71 -8.15
CA ASP A 157 5.99 -17.76 -7.21
C ASP A 157 6.17 -16.39 -7.85
N TYR A 158 5.41 -15.41 -7.37
CA TYR A 158 5.37 -14.05 -7.92
C TYR A 158 6.71 -13.32 -7.76
N VAL A 159 7.41 -13.53 -6.65
CA VAL A 159 8.70 -12.88 -6.38
C VAL A 159 9.75 -13.38 -7.39
N SER A 160 9.84 -14.68 -7.61
CA SER A 160 10.74 -15.28 -8.60
C SER A 160 10.43 -14.80 -10.03
N TRP A 161 9.15 -14.75 -10.40
CA TRP A 161 8.73 -14.22 -11.68
C TRP A 161 9.17 -12.76 -11.88
N LYS A 162 8.96 -11.93 -10.86
CA LYS A 162 9.35 -10.52 -10.89
C LYS A 162 10.87 -10.35 -10.89
N ALA A 163 11.62 -11.22 -10.20
CA ALA A 163 13.09 -11.23 -10.20
C ALA A 163 13.69 -11.51 -11.58
N LEU A 164 13.05 -12.40 -12.38
CA LEU A 164 13.46 -12.67 -13.76
C LEU A 164 13.20 -11.46 -14.67
N ARG A 165 12.01 -10.87 -14.56
CA ARG A 165 11.57 -9.75 -15.39
C ARG A 165 12.22 -8.43 -15.01
N GLY A 166 12.52 -8.25 -13.74
CA GLY A 166 12.93 -6.99 -13.13
C GLY A 166 11.76 -6.07 -12.78
N ASP A 167 12.10 -5.02 -12.07
CA ASP A 167 11.18 -3.92 -11.74
C ASP A 167 11.81 -2.57 -12.08
N ALA A 168 11.37 -1.99 -13.20
CA ALA A 168 11.86 -0.68 -13.62
C ALA A 168 11.41 0.46 -12.69
N ALA A 169 10.28 0.31 -11.97
CA ALA A 169 9.79 1.31 -11.04
C ALA A 169 10.70 1.43 -9.81
N ASP A 170 11.35 0.33 -9.44
CA ASP A 170 12.25 0.24 -8.29
C ASP A 170 13.73 0.19 -8.68
N ASN A 171 14.00 0.36 -9.98
CA ASN A 171 15.36 0.28 -10.54
C ASN A 171 16.02 -1.08 -10.34
N ILE A 172 15.24 -2.14 -10.37
CA ILE A 172 15.72 -3.52 -10.29
C ILE A 172 15.83 -4.08 -11.71
N PRO A 173 17.05 -4.29 -12.25
CA PRO A 173 17.22 -4.72 -13.63
C PRO A 173 16.91 -6.21 -13.80
N GLY A 174 15.94 -6.53 -14.66
CA GLY A 174 15.68 -7.91 -15.07
C GLY A 174 16.74 -8.48 -15.99
N PHE A 175 16.48 -9.66 -16.52
CA PHE A 175 17.37 -10.33 -17.48
C PHE A 175 17.07 -9.88 -18.92
N LYS A 176 18.10 -9.67 -19.71
CA LYS A 176 17.95 -9.24 -21.11
C LYS A 176 17.13 -10.26 -21.91
N GLY A 177 16.08 -9.79 -22.56
CA GLY A 177 15.17 -10.63 -23.34
C GLY A 177 14.12 -11.40 -22.53
N ILE A 178 14.06 -11.21 -21.20
CA ILE A 178 13.05 -11.79 -20.34
C ILE A 178 11.95 -10.74 -20.07
N GLY A 179 10.88 -10.82 -20.84
CA GLY A 179 9.62 -10.11 -20.58
C GLY A 179 8.59 -11.06 -19.97
N ASP A 180 7.35 -10.58 -19.77
CA ASP A 180 6.28 -11.32 -19.11
C ASP A 180 6.07 -12.74 -19.66
N LYS A 181 6.02 -12.88 -20.99
CA LYS A 181 5.80 -14.19 -21.65
C LYS A 181 6.94 -15.18 -21.37
N THR A 182 8.18 -14.71 -21.43
CA THR A 182 9.35 -15.56 -21.20
C THR A 182 9.49 -15.91 -19.72
N ALA A 183 9.26 -14.94 -18.83
CA ALA A 183 9.24 -15.18 -17.40
C ALA A 183 8.17 -16.22 -17.03
N ASN A 184 6.94 -16.09 -17.53
CA ASN A 184 5.89 -17.11 -17.35
C ASN A 184 6.35 -18.50 -17.81
N LYS A 185 6.94 -18.60 -19.01
CA LYS A 185 7.44 -19.88 -19.53
C LYS A 185 8.47 -20.52 -18.60
N LEU A 186 9.38 -19.73 -18.05
CA LEU A 186 10.39 -20.23 -17.09
C LEU A 186 9.73 -20.68 -15.77
N MET A 187 8.76 -19.94 -15.27
CA MET A 187 8.07 -20.29 -14.03
C MET A 187 7.24 -21.57 -14.13
N TYR A 188 6.66 -21.87 -15.30
CA TYR A 188 5.92 -23.11 -15.53
C TYR A 188 6.80 -24.31 -15.94
N SER A 189 8.11 -24.12 -16.07
CA SER A 189 9.05 -25.20 -16.46
C SER A 189 10.30 -25.18 -15.57
N PRO A 190 10.32 -25.95 -14.46
CA PRO A 190 11.48 -26.02 -13.55
C PRO A 190 12.78 -26.36 -14.23
N ASP A 191 12.77 -27.24 -15.23
CA ASP A 191 13.97 -27.64 -15.98
C ASP A 191 14.54 -26.46 -16.77
N LEU A 192 13.68 -25.70 -17.47
CA LEU A 192 14.11 -24.52 -18.23
C LEU A 192 14.60 -23.41 -17.30
N LEU A 193 13.97 -23.24 -16.14
CA LEU A 193 14.42 -22.28 -15.14
C LEU A 193 15.79 -22.66 -14.61
N THR A 194 16.00 -23.92 -14.26
CA THR A 194 17.30 -24.44 -13.80
C THR A 194 18.38 -24.26 -14.86
N GLU A 195 18.12 -24.63 -16.13
CA GLU A 195 19.03 -24.41 -17.23
C GLU A 195 19.36 -22.92 -17.42
N PHE A 196 18.37 -22.06 -17.29
CA PHE A 196 18.54 -20.60 -17.39
C PHE A 196 19.42 -20.04 -16.26
N LEU A 197 19.18 -20.47 -15.02
CA LEU A 197 19.93 -20.00 -13.84
C LEU A 197 21.35 -20.54 -13.77
N ASN A 198 21.65 -21.71 -14.36
CA ASN A 198 22.98 -22.28 -14.45
C ASN A 198 23.95 -21.52 -15.38
N LYS A 199 23.44 -20.52 -16.13
CA LYS A 199 24.32 -19.66 -16.92
C LYS A 199 25.14 -18.75 -16.01
N GLU A 200 26.31 -18.35 -16.50
CA GLU A 200 27.24 -17.51 -15.72
C GLU A 200 26.54 -16.29 -15.13
N ARG A 201 26.68 -16.10 -13.81
CA ARG A 201 26.08 -15.00 -13.00
C ARG A 201 24.57 -14.88 -13.02
N HIS A 202 23.82 -15.80 -13.65
CA HIS A 202 22.36 -15.70 -13.65
C HIS A 202 21.81 -16.00 -12.25
N GLN A 203 22.33 -17.04 -11.56
CA GLN A 203 21.90 -17.37 -10.22
C GLN A 203 22.16 -16.22 -9.24
N GLU A 204 23.36 -15.66 -9.24
CA GLU A 204 23.73 -14.54 -8.37
C GLU A 204 22.82 -13.33 -8.57
N LYS A 205 22.57 -12.96 -9.84
CA LYS A 205 21.68 -11.85 -10.18
C LYS A 205 20.22 -12.14 -9.79
N PHE A 206 19.76 -13.37 -9.98
CA PHE A 206 18.42 -13.79 -9.60
C PHE A 206 18.23 -13.68 -8.10
N ASP A 207 19.15 -14.21 -7.28
CA ASP A 207 19.11 -14.17 -5.83
C ASP A 207 19.15 -12.73 -5.31
N HIS A 208 19.95 -11.86 -5.92
CA HIS A 208 19.97 -10.43 -5.59
C HIS A 208 18.59 -9.80 -5.86
N ASN A 209 18.01 -10.02 -7.05
CA ASN A 209 16.71 -9.46 -7.40
C ASN A 209 15.60 -9.99 -6.48
N VAL A 210 15.63 -11.28 -6.12
CA VAL A 210 14.69 -11.88 -5.16
C VAL A 210 14.76 -11.16 -3.81
N LYS A 211 15.96 -10.90 -3.30
CA LYS A 211 16.16 -10.17 -2.04
C LYS A 211 15.64 -8.74 -2.09
N MET A 212 15.80 -8.07 -3.25
CA MET A 212 15.33 -6.70 -3.43
C MET A 212 13.81 -6.58 -3.54
N ILE A 213 13.14 -7.58 -4.13
CA ILE A 213 11.69 -7.59 -4.39
C ILE A 213 10.90 -8.14 -3.21
N ARG A 214 11.45 -9.14 -2.53
CA ARG A 214 10.77 -9.78 -1.40
C ARG A 214 10.52 -8.79 -0.28
N VAL A 215 9.35 -8.87 0.31
CA VAL A 215 9.04 -8.17 1.56
C VAL A 215 10.00 -8.61 2.65
N HIS A 216 10.46 -7.67 3.43
CA HIS A 216 11.29 -7.95 4.60
C HIS A 216 10.43 -8.38 5.78
N ASP A 217 10.80 -9.48 6.42
CA ASP A 217 10.26 -9.82 7.72
C ASP A 217 10.77 -8.78 8.73
N MET A 218 9.85 -8.26 9.52
CA MET A 218 10.16 -7.22 10.51
C MET A 218 10.49 -7.80 11.88
N ASP A 219 10.09 -9.05 12.15
CA ASP A 219 10.36 -9.74 13.41
C ASP A 219 10.12 -8.84 14.65
N GLU A 220 11.14 -8.63 15.48
CA GLU A 220 11.06 -7.78 16.67
C GLU A 220 10.79 -6.31 16.33
N ASP A 221 11.14 -5.84 15.13
CA ASP A 221 10.91 -4.46 14.67
C ASP A 221 9.41 -4.13 14.51
N MET A 222 8.54 -5.15 14.46
CA MET A 222 7.09 -4.96 14.54
C MET A 222 6.65 -4.17 15.79
N ASN A 223 7.40 -4.30 16.88
CA ASN A 223 7.13 -3.58 18.13
C ASN A 223 7.52 -2.10 18.09
N THR A 224 8.28 -1.68 17.09
CA THR A 224 8.76 -0.29 16.93
C THR A 224 7.96 0.48 15.87
N ILE A 225 6.90 -0.10 15.32
CA ILE A 225 5.97 0.60 14.46
C ILE A 225 5.34 1.77 15.24
N GLN A 226 5.48 2.95 14.71
CA GLN A 226 4.87 4.17 15.25
C GLN A 226 3.40 4.19 14.87
N GLU A 227 2.52 4.12 15.86
CA GLU A 227 1.06 4.06 15.67
C GLU A 227 0.37 5.21 16.40
N THR A 228 -0.63 5.79 15.76
CA THR A 228 -1.49 6.82 16.35
C THR A 228 -2.92 6.55 15.92
N THR A 229 -3.81 6.38 16.90
CA THR A 229 -5.25 6.24 16.67
C THR A 229 -5.98 7.35 17.42
N ALA A 230 -6.76 8.15 16.70
CA ALA A 230 -7.56 9.19 17.31
C ALA A 230 -8.97 8.69 17.66
N LYS A 231 -9.64 9.43 18.54
CA LYS A 231 -11.09 9.33 18.65
C LYS A 231 -11.75 9.97 17.44
N PHE A 232 -12.84 9.41 16.98
CA PHE A 232 -13.62 10.01 15.91
C PHE A 232 -14.22 11.34 16.36
N ARG A 233 -13.98 12.42 15.59
CA ARG A 233 -14.40 13.80 15.90
C ARG A 233 -15.22 14.39 14.75
N PRO A 234 -16.43 13.89 14.50
CA PRO A 234 -17.22 14.27 13.34
C PRO A 234 -17.56 15.75 13.29
N ASP A 235 -17.84 16.39 14.44
CA ASP A 235 -18.22 17.81 14.46
C ASP A 235 -17.05 18.72 14.07
N GLU A 236 -15.85 18.44 14.56
CA GLU A 236 -14.63 19.17 14.21
C GLU A 236 -14.30 18.98 12.72
N LEU A 237 -14.42 17.76 12.22
CA LEU A 237 -14.23 17.45 10.80
C LEU A 237 -15.23 18.17 9.91
N ARG A 238 -16.52 18.20 10.30
CA ARG A 238 -17.55 18.89 9.52
C ARG A 238 -17.26 20.39 9.42
N LYS A 239 -16.85 21.01 10.53
CA LYS A 239 -16.45 22.42 10.54
C LYS A 239 -15.28 22.66 9.59
N GLN A 240 -14.20 21.89 9.71
CA GLN A 240 -13.02 22.00 8.86
C GLN A 240 -13.35 21.79 7.38
N PHE A 241 -14.14 20.76 7.03
CA PHE A 241 -14.54 20.49 5.66
C PHE A 241 -15.49 21.56 5.10
N THR A 242 -16.24 22.23 5.94
CA THR A 242 -17.08 23.38 5.55
C THR A 242 -16.21 24.61 5.24
N GLU A 243 -15.19 24.87 6.06
CA GLU A 243 -14.19 25.91 5.80
C GLU A 243 -13.44 25.65 4.48
N TYR A 244 -13.16 24.39 4.14
CA TYR A 244 -12.59 23.97 2.84
C TYR A 244 -13.62 24.00 1.69
N LYS A 245 -14.85 24.40 1.93
CA LYS A 245 -15.95 24.46 0.95
C LYS A 245 -16.31 23.09 0.35
N PHE A 246 -16.17 22.02 1.13
CA PHE A 246 -16.53 20.65 0.69
C PHE A 246 -18.05 20.39 0.84
N TYR A 247 -18.87 21.28 0.30
CA TYR A 247 -20.34 21.26 0.46
C TYR A 247 -20.99 19.94 0.02
N ALA A 248 -20.41 19.25 -0.98
CA ALA A 248 -20.89 17.94 -1.43
C ALA A 248 -20.75 16.85 -0.34
N MET A 249 -19.81 17.02 0.60
CA MET A 249 -19.61 16.10 1.72
C MET A 249 -20.30 16.55 3.01
N THR A 250 -20.41 17.86 3.23
CA THR A 250 -20.89 18.46 4.49
C THR A 250 -22.40 18.74 4.55
N ASN A 251 -23.14 18.55 3.43
CA ASN A 251 -24.61 18.58 3.49
C ASN A 251 -25.13 17.45 4.40
N ASP A 252 -26.28 17.67 5.05
CA ASP A 252 -26.78 16.79 6.13
C ASP A 252 -26.87 15.31 5.72
N THR A 253 -27.37 15.02 4.53
CA THR A 253 -27.53 13.65 4.05
C THR A 253 -26.18 12.96 3.82
N SER A 254 -25.24 13.63 3.15
CA SER A 254 -23.91 13.08 2.87
C SER A 254 -23.09 12.97 4.15
N TRP A 255 -23.23 13.96 5.05
CA TRP A 255 -22.51 13.98 6.31
C TRP A 255 -22.98 12.86 7.26
N LYS A 256 -24.29 12.64 7.37
CA LYS A 256 -24.82 11.51 8.15
C LYS A 256 -24.23 10.19 7.67
N LYS A 257 -24.24 9.92 6.35
CA LYS A 257 -23.63 8.71 5.79
C LYS A 257 -22.12 8.62 6.06
N PHE A 258 -21.44 9.76 6.06
CA PHE A 258 -20.02 9.81 6.38
C PHE A 258 -19.77 9.38 7.83
N VAL A 259 -20.49 9.97 8.78
CA VAL A 259 -20.39 9.62 10.21
C VAL A 259 -20.74 8.14 10.43
N ASP A 260 -21.91 7.70 9.97
CA ASP A 260 -22.38 6.32 10.11
C ASP A 260 -21.36 5.29 9.59
N THR A 261 -20.56 5.65 8.57
CA THR A 261 -19.53 4.76 8.01
C THR A 261 -18.34 4.57 8.95
N PHE A 262 -17.90 5.61 9.64
CA PHE A 262 -16.72 5.53 10.51
C PHE A 262 -17.07 5.14 11.96
N ASP A 263 -18.32 5.21 12.36
CA ASP A 263 -18.78 4.75 13.67
C ASP A 263 -18.54 3.24 13.91
N CYS A 264 -18.39 2.45 12.85
CA CYS A 264 -18.07 1.03 12.99
C CYS A 264 -16.65 0.77 13.53
N LEU A 265 -15.78 1.78 13.53
CA LEU A 265 -14.39 1.70 14.01
C LEU A 265 -14.19 2.28 15.42
N VAL A 266 -15.27 2.74 16.09
CA VAL A 266 -15.23 3.41 17.41
C VAL A 266 -15.41 2.42 18.56
#